data_88abe4a9d44b40c930744632e8cce546
#
_entry.id   88abe4a9d44b40c930744632e8cce546
#
_cell.length_a   1.000
_cell.length_b   1.000
_cell.length_c   1.000
_cell.angle_alpha   90.00
_cell.angle_beta   90.00
_cell.angle_gamma   90.00
#
_symmetry.space_group_name_H-M   'P 1'
#
loop_
_entity.id
_entity.type
_entity.pdbx_description
1 polymer ?
#
loop_
_entity_poly.entity_id
_entity_poly.type
_entity_poly.pdbx_seq_one_letter_code
_entity_poly.pdbx_strand_id
1 'polypeptide(L)'
;MILGIIGDDFTGSSDIANNLKKSGMQVSMFAGVPSFKNKASLTNADAAVIALKTRTIPINEAVSESLKALEWLKNAGCSQFIFKYCSTFDSTKEGNIGPVTDAIMEELNIDFTIACPSFPDAGRTVFYGHMFVNGKPLNESGMEKHPLTPMIDHNLVRWLDYQTKHNVCLLYTSPSPRDPNR
;
A
#
# COMPACT_ATOMS: atom_id res chain seq x y z
N MET A 1 -18.14 -9.86 2.13
CA MET A 1 -16.80 -9.49 1.64
C MET A 1 -16.02 -8.90 2.79
N ILE A 2 -14.76 -9.29 2.98
CA ILE A 2 -13.98 -8.88 4.15
C ILE A 2 -12.96 -7.80 3.78
N LEU A 3 -12.25 -7.95 2.66
CA LEU A 3 -11.06 -7.17 2.34
C LEU A 3 -11.28 -6.19 1.18
N GLY A 4 -11.04 -4.91 1.43
CA GLY A 4 -11.02 -3.85 0.43
C GLY A 4 -9.59 -3.41 0.13
N ILE A 5 -9.22 -3.33 -1.13
CA ILE A 5 -7.89 -2.92 -1.57
C ILE A 5 -7.98 -1.69 -2.46
N ILE A 6 -7.20 -0.68 -2.14
CA ILE A 6 -7.01 0.53 -2.93
C ILE A 6 -5.60 0.49 -3.50
N GLY A 7 -5.45 0.28 -4.80
CA GLY A 7 -4.14 0.24 -5.44
C GLY A 7 -3.81 1.55 -6.14
N ASP A 8 -2.59 2.03 -5.98
CA ASP A 8 -2.10 3.27 -6.58
C ASP A 8 -1.75 3.13 -8.07
N ASP A 9 -1.63 1.89 -8.55
CA ASP A 9 -1.44 1.56 -9.96
C ASP A 9 -2.06 0.20 -10.34
N PHE A 10 -2.18 -0.06 -11.65
CA PHE A 10 -2.79 -1.30 -12.16
C PHE A 10 -1.91 -2.53 -11.94
N THR A 11 -0.60 -2.40 -12.09
CA THR A 11 0.34 -3.53 -11.94
C THR A 11 0.31 -4.05 -10.51
N GLY A 12 0.53 -3.17 -9.52
CA GLY A 12 0.47 -3.55 -8.11
C GLY A 12 -0.90 -4.06 -7.68
N SER A 13 -1.98 -3.51 -8.24
CA SER A 13 -3.34 -4.00 -8.00
C SER A 13 -3.54 -5.43 -8.54
N SER A 14 -3.00 -5.73 -9.73
CA SER A 14 -3.04 -7.07 -10.32
C SER A 14 -2.20 -8.05 -9.51
N ASP A 15 -1.03 -7.63 -9.01
CA ASP A 15 -0.17 -8.47 -8.17
C ASP A 15 -0.87 -8.90 -6.88
N ILE A 16 -1.47 -7.95 -6.15
CA ILE A 16 -2.18 -8.30 -4.92
C ILE A 16 -3.43 -9.14 -5.20
N ALA A 17 -4.19 -8.84 -6.25
CA ALA A 17 -5.35 -9.65 -6.64
C ALA A 17 -4.95 -11.09 -6.95
N ASN A 18 -3.84 -11.29 -7.68
CA ASN A 18 -3.31 -12.62 -8.00
C ASN A 18 -2.84 -13.37 -6.73
N ASN A 19 -2.14 -12.70 -5.81
CA ASN A 19 -1.68 -13.32 -4.57
C ASN A 19 -2.84 -13.75 -3.68
N LEU A 20 -3.86 -12.91 -3.54
CA LEU A 20 -5.09 -13.25 -2.80
C LEU A 20 -5.81 -14.45 -3.44
N LYS A 21 -5.90 -14.47 -4.78
CA LYS A 21 -6.48 -15.60 -5.51
C LYS A 21 -5.69 -16.89 -5.32
N LYS A 22 -4.36 -16.83 -5.38
CA LYS A 22 -3.48 -18.00 -5.09
C LYS A 22 -3.66 -18.50 -3.66
N SER A 23 -4.02 -17.61 -2.72
CA SER A 23 -4.32 -17.97 -1.33
C SER A 23 -5.75 -18.49 -1.13
N GLY A 24 -6.52 -18.70 -2.20
CA GLY A 24 -7.85 -19.30 -2.15
C GLY A 24 -9.01 -18.31 -2.08
N MET A 25 -8.77 -17.00 -2.06
CA MET A 25 -9.83 -15.99 -2.00
C MET A 25 -10.49 -15.78 -3.36
N GLN A 26 -11.80 -15.51 -3.35
CA GLN A 26 -12.53 -14.99 -4.52
C GLN A 26 -12.33 -13.48 -4.61
N VAL A 27 -11.69 -13.01 -5.68
CA VAL A 27 -11.29 -11.61 -5.83
C VAL A 27 -11.96 -10.96 -7.02
N SER A 28 -12.61 -9.82 -6.79
CA SER A 28 -13.11 -8.93 -7.84
C SER A 28 -12.19 -7.72 -7.98
N MET A 29 -11.75 -7.41 -9.21
CA MET A 29 -10.90 -6.25 -9.48
C MET A 29 -11.59 -5.28 -10.44
N PHE A 30 -11.47 -3.99 -10.14
CA PHE A 30 -12.07 -2.89 -10.91
C PHE A 30 -10.99 -1.89 -11.35
N ALA A 31 -11.08 -1.43 -12.58
CA ALA A 31 -10.28 -0.32 -13.10
C ALA A 31 -10.98 1.01 -12.78
N GLY A 32 -10.47 1.74 -11.80
CA GLY A 32 -11.12 2.93 -11.23
C GLY A 32 -12.28 2.58 -10.28
N VAL A 33 -12.85 3.61 -9.66
CA VAL A 33 -13.98 3.45 -8.73
C VAL A 33 -15.25 3.08 -9.52
N PRO A 34 -15.86 1.91 -9.26
CA PRO A 34 -17.04 1.49 -10.01
C PRO A 34 -18.28 2.31 -9.64
N SER A 35 -19.23 2.40 -10.55
CA SER A 35 -20.56 2.91 -10.21
C SER A 35 -21.27 1.95 -9.24
N PHE A 36 -22.13 2.46 -8.34
CA PHE A 36 -22.89 1.64 -7.38
C PHE A 36 -23.82 0.59 -8.03
N LYS A 37 -24.10 0.72 -9.32
CA LYS A 37 -24.89 -0.28 -10.07
C LYS A 37 -24.17 -1.62 -10.27
N ASN A 38 -22.85 -1.66 -10.09
CA ASN A 38 -22.02 -2.85 -10.34
C ASN A 38 -21.89 -3.79 -9.13
N LYS A 39 -22.74 -3.66 -8.09
CA LYS A 39 -22.72 -4.55 -6.91
C LYS A 39 -22.96 -6.02 -7.23
N ALA A 40 -23.64 -6.33 -8.33
CA ALA A 40 -23.91 -7.71 -8.74
C ALA A 40 -22.63 -8.54 -9.02
N SER A 41 -21.51 -7.88 -9.37
CA SER A 41 -20.23 -8.54 -9.59
C SER A 41 -19.49 -8.94 -8.30
N LEU A 42 -20.02 -8.57 -7.13
CA LEU A 42 -19.44 -8.84 -5.81
C LEU A 42 -20.08 -10.05 -5.11
N THR A 43 -21.07 -10.69 -5.75
CA THR A 43 -21.71 -11.88 -5.19
C THR A 43 -20.67 -12.98 -5.00
N ASN A 44 -20.42 -13.36 -3.76
CA ASN A 44 -19.39 -14.34 -3.34
C ASN A 44 -17.92 -13.87 -3.40
N ALA A 45 -17.63 -12.58 -3.56
CA ALA A 45 -16.24 -12.09 -3.45
C ALA A 45 -15.81 -11.97 -1.98
N ASP A 46 -14.62 -12.48 -1.66
CA ASP A 46 -13.94 -12.31 -0.36
C ASP A 46 -13.21 -10.97 -0.31
N ALA A 47 -12.69 -10.53 -1.45
CA ALA A 47 -11.94 -9.29 -1.59
C ALA A 47 -12.34 -8.50 -2.84
N ALA A 48 -12.27 -7.16 -2.72
CA ALA A 48 -12.43 -6.24 -3.85
C ALA A 48 -11.18 -5.36 -3.99
N VAL A 49 -10.66 -5.25 -5.21
CA VAL A 49 -9.49 -4.43 -5.54
C VAL A 49 -9.94 -3.30 -6.46
N ILE A 50 -9.71 -2.05 -6.06
CA ILE A 50 -9.89 -0.87 -6.90
C ILE A 50 -8.52 -0.41 -7.35
N ALA A 51 -8.23 -0.54 -8.65
CA ALA A 51 -6.99 -0.12 -9.26
C ALA A 51 -7.12 1.34 -9.74
N LEU A 52 -6.38 2.22 -9.11
CA LEU A 52 -6.29 3.64 -9.46
C LEU A 52 -5.02 3.93 -10.27
N LYS A 53 -4.81 5.21 -10.62
CA LYS A 53 -3.58 5.74 -11.22
C LYS A 53 -3.10 6.96 -10.41
N THR A 54 -2.91 6.77 -9.10
CA THR A 54 -2.71 7.87 -8.15
C THR A 54 -1.27 8.05 -7.70
N ARG A 55 -0.34 7.18 -8.14
CA ARG A 55 1.06 7.20 -7.68
C ARG A 55 1.78 8.52 -7.92
N THR A 56 1.54 9.16 -9.08
CA THR A 56 2.33 10.32 -9.54
C THR A 56 1.47 11.54 -9.92
N ILE A 57 0.19 11.53 -9.61
CA ILE A 57 -0.70 12.68 -9.77
C ILE A 57 -0.58 13.65 -8.58
N PRO A 58 -1.13 14.87 -8.66
CA PRO A 58 -1.15 15.79 -7.53
C PRO A 58 -1.75 15.17 -6.26
N ILE A 59 -1.18 15.49 -5.10
CA ILE A 59 -1.54 14.90 -3.79
C ILE A 59 -3.04 15.00 -3.52
N ASN A 60 -3.63 16.18 -3.73
CA ASN A 60 -5.06 16.39 -3.46
C ASN A 60 -5.96 15.51 -4.32
N GLU A 61 -5.57 15.25 -5.56
CA GLU A 61 -6.28 14.35 -6.46
C GLU A 61 -6.12 12.91 -6.01
N ALA A 62 -4.88 12.50 -5.66
CA ALA A 62 -4.59 11.15 -5.17
C ALA A 62 -5.38 10.81 -3.90
N VAL A 63 -5.43 11.74 -2.95
CA VAL A 63 -6.23 11.62 -1.73
C VAL A 63 -7.73 11.52 -2.06
N SER A 64 -8.25 12.43 -2.87
CA SER A 64 -9.67 12.45 -3.25
C SER A 64 -10.10 11.15 -3.93
N GLU A 65 -9.32 10.66 -4.89
CA GLU A 65 -9.60 9.40 -5.60
C GLU A 65 -9.54 8.19 -4.67
N SER A 66 -8.56 8.16 -3.76
CA SER A 66 -8.40 7.07 -2.79
C SER A 66 -9.53 7.04 -1.76
N LEU A 67 -10.00 8.20 -1.29
CA LEU A 67 -11.15 8.29 -0.39
C LEU A 67 -12.46 7.87 -1.05
N LYS A 68 -12.68 8.24 -2.33
CA LYS A 68 -13.83 7.72 -3.11
C LYS A 68 -13.80 6.18 -3.23
N ALA A 69 -12.60 5.61 -3.45
CA ALA A 69 -12.42 4.17 -3.50
C ALA A 69 -12.72 3.53 -2.14
N LEU A 70 -12.24 4.12 -1.05
CA LEU A 70 -12.51 3.68 0.32
C LEU A 70 -14.01 3.69 0.63
N GLU A 71 -14.70 4.79 0.31
CA GLU A 71 -16.14 4.91 0.50
C GLU A 71 -16.91 3.83 -0.25
N TRP A 72 -16.54 3.59 -1.51
CA TRP A 72 -17.16 2.53 -2.30
C TRP A 72 -16.95 1.15 -1.66
N LEU A 73 -15.72 0.85 -1.20
CA LEU A 73 -15.39 -0.43 -0.54
C LEU A 73 -16.15 -0.59 0.80
N LYS A 74 -16.27 0.48 1.60
CA LYS A 74 -17.09 0.48 2.83
C LYS A 74 -18.55 0.14 2.49
N ASN A 75 -19.12 0.80 1.48
CA ASN A 75 -20.48 0.55 1.01
C ASN A 75 -20.68 -0.82 0.37
N ALA A 76 -19.62 -1.44 -0.13
CA ALA A 76 -19.60 -2.82 -0.62
C ALA A 76 -19.54 -3.87 0.51
N GLY A 77 -19.36 -3.43 1.77
CA GLY A 77 -19.33 -4.28 2.95
C GLY A 77 -17.95 -4.78 3.34
N CYS A 78 -16.87 -4.16 2.86
CA CYS A 78 -15.52 -4.43 3.33
C CYS A 78 -15.34 -3.91 4.76
N SER A 79 -14.64 -4.66 5.60
CA SER A 79 -14.35 -4.33 6.99
C SER A 79 -12.86 -4.18 7.29
N GLN A 80 -12.01 -4.62 6.38
CA GLN A 80 -10.56 -4.44 6.43
C GLN A 80 -10.07 -3.80 5.13
N PHE A 81 -9.05 -2.94 5.23
CA PHE A 81 -8.58 -2.17 4.08
C PHE A 81 -7.07 -2.26 3.94
N ILE A 82 -6.60 -2.32 2.70
CA ILE A 82 -5.19 -2.24 2.32
C ILE A 82 -5.03 -1.12 1.30
N PHE A 83 -4.13 -0.19 1.57
CA PHE A 83 -3.59 0.69 0.56
C PHE A 83 -2.38 0.01 -0.08
N LYS A 84 -2.50 -0.38 -1.35
CA LYS A 84 -1.47 -1.08 -2.11
C LYS A 84 -0.68 -0.11 -2.96
N TYR A 85 0.49 0.24 -2.48
CA TYR A 85 1.51 1.01 -3.19
C TYR A 85 2.60 0.10 -3.77
N CYS A 86 3.58 0.66 -4.51
CA CYS A 86 4.63 -0.11 -5.16
C CYS A 86 5.50 -0.91 -4.19
N SER A 87 5.89 -2.12 -4.57
CA SER A 87 6.81 -2.93 -3.77
C SER A 87 8.22 -2.35 -3.67
N THR A 88 8.60 -1.44 -4.56
CA THR A 88 9.83 -0.63 -4.49
C THR A 88 9.62 0.73 -3.83
N PHE A 89 8.46 0.94 -3.21
CA PHE A 89 8.11 2.17 -2.49
C PHE A 89 8.19 3.44 -3.35
N ASP A 90 7.96 3.31 -4.66
CA ASP A 90 8.11 4.35 -5.67
C ASP A 90 7.35 5.61 -5.29
N SER A 91 8.09 6.64 -4.91
CA SER A 91 7.58 7.93 -4.48
C SER A 91 8.72 8.96 -4.47
N THR A 92 8.37 10.21 -4.30
CA THR A 92 9.32 11.29 -3.95
C THR A 92 9.18 11.63 -2.47
N LYS A 93 9.95 12.59 -1.97
CA LYS A 93 9.78 13.11 -0.60
C LYS A 93 8.40 13.76 -0.41
N GLU A 94 7.85 14.34 -1.47
CA GLU A 94 6.50 14.90 -1.56
C GLU A 94 5.52 13.90 -2.22
N GLY A 95 5.77 12.60 -2.06
CA GLY A 95 5.00 11.56 -2.72
C GLY A 95 3.66 11.29 -2.06
N ASN A 96 2.89 10.42 -2.71
CA ASN A 96 1.48 10.18 -2.36
C ASN A 96 1.26 9.09 -1.31
N ILE A 97 2.29 8.30 -0.95
CA ILE A 97 2.10 7.17 -0.02
C ILE A 97 1.68 7.68 1.37
N GLY A 98 2.41 8.66 1.92
CA GLY A 98 2.09 9.26 3.21
C GLY A 98 0.72 9.93 3.23
N PRO A 99 0.46 10.93 2.39
CA PRO A 99 -0.79 11.69 2.41
C PRO A 99 -2.04 10.83 2.18
N VAL A 100 -1.98 9.82 1.31
CA VAL A 100 -3.10 8.89 1.08
C VAL A 100 -3.30 7.99 2.31
N THR A 101 -2.22 7.50 2.91
CA THR A 101 -2.29 6.71 4.15
C THR A 101 -2.91 7.52 5.28
N ASP A 102 -2.45 8.77 5.49
CA ASP A 102 -2.96 9.67 6.50
C ASP A 102 -4.47 9.92 6.34
N ALA A 103 -4.91 10.21 5.11
CA ALA A 103 -6.31 10.46 4.82
C ALA A 103 -7.19 9.21 5.05
N ILE A 104 -6.71 8.02 4.69
CA ILE A 104 -7.41 6.76 4.94
C ILE A 104 -7.50 6.48 6.45
N MET A 105 -6.43 6.73 7.20
CA MET A 105 -6.42 6.58 8.66
C MET A 105 -7.42 7.51 9.32
N GLU A 106 -7.47 8.79 8.92
CA GLU A 106 -8.44 9.76 9.40
C GLU A 106 -9.89 9.35 9.11
N GLU A 107 -10.18 8.95 7.87
CA GLU A 107 -11.53 8.52 7.46
C GLU A 107 -11.99 7.25 8.19
N LEU A 108 -11.06 6.38 8.56
CA LEU A 108 -11.33 5.16 9.33
C LEU A 108 -11.28 5.38 10.85
N ASN A 109 -10.88 6.56 11.31
CA ASN A 109 -10.68 6.91 12.72
C ASN A 109 -9.76 5.90 13.43
N ILE A 110 -8.58 5.64 12.84
CA ILE A 110 -7.56 4.73 13.40
C ILE A 110 -6.26 5.48 13.66
N ASP A 111 -5.59 5.13 14.76
CA ASP A 111 -4.35 5.78 15.22
C ASP A 111 -3.08 5.02 14.78
N PHE A 112 -3.23 3.84 14.20
CA PHE A 112 -2.12 2.96 13.87
C PHE A 112 -2.34 2.20 12.58
N THR A 113 -1.29 2.11 11.77
CA THR A 113 -1.24 1.24 10.59
C THR A 113 0.16 0.67 10.37
N ILE A 114 0.30 -0.32 9.51
CA ILE A 114 1.57 -0.96 9.18
C ILE A 114 1.90 -0.68 7.70
N ALA A 115 3.12 -0.22 7.43
CA ALA A 115 3.66 -0.11 6.08
C ALA A 115 4.65 -1.25 5.84
N CYS A 116 4.35 -2.14 4.89
CA CYS A 116 5.21 -3.27 4.53
C CYS A 116 5.24 -3.47 3.02
N PRO A 117 6.21 -2.90 2.30
CA PRO A 117 6.36 -3.09 0.86
C PRO A 117 7.09 -4.39 0.48
N SER A 118 7.49 -5.20 1.43
CA SER A 118 8.27 -6.43 1.16
C SER A 118 7.50 -7.38 0.22
N PHE A 119 8.19 -7.84 -0.82
CA PHE A 119 7.69 -8.80 -1.80
C PHE A 119 8.83 -9.74 -2.23
N PRO A 120 9.18 -10.74 -1.40
CA PRO A 120 10.35 -11.62 -1.64
C PRO A 120 10.31 -12.35 -2.97
N ASP A 121 9.16 -12.82 -3.43
CA ASP A 121 8.99 -13.52 -4.71
C ASP A 121 9.42 -12.66 -5.91
N ALA A 122 9.37 -11.33 -5.76
CA ALA A 122 9.84 -10.37 -6.76
C ALA A 122 11.23 -9.78 -6.40
N GLY A 123 11.95 -10.37 -5.46
CA GLY A 123 13.28 -9.94 -5.04
C GLY A 123 13.30 -8.65 -4.20
N ARG A 124 12.15 -8.23 -3.62
CA ARG A 124 12.07 -7.06 -2.74
C ARG A 124 12.03 -7.53 -1.30
N THR A 125 13.07 -7.22 -0.54
CA THR A 125 13.18 -7.57 0.87
C THR A 125 13.41 -6.33 1.73
N VAL A 126 12.91 -6.36 2.97
CA VAL A 126 13.09 -5.28 3.94
C VAL A 126 13.73 -5.87 5.19
N PHE A 127 14.82 -5.23 5.65
CA PHE A 127 15.51 -5.60 6.86
C PHE A 127 15.84 -4.34 7.68
N TYR A 128 15.38 -4.30 8.91
CA TYR A 128 15.51 -3.13 9.81
C TYR A 128 15.10 -1.79 9.15
N GLY A 129 14.02 -1.79 8.38
CA GLY A 129 13.52 -0.61 7.67
C GLY A 129 14.29 -0.25 6.40
N HIS A 130 15.34 -0.99 6.05
CA HIS A 130 16.10 -0.82 4.82
C HIS A 130 15.61 -1.78 3.74
N MET A 131 15.33 -1.25 2.56
CA MET A 131 14.88 -2.03 1.41
C MET A 131 16.02 -2.44 0.51
N PHE A 132 15.92 -3.68 0.05
CA PHE A 132 16.82 -4.28 -0.94
C PHE A 132 16.02 -4.79 -2.14
N VAL A 133 16.61 -4.64 -3.31
CA VAL A 133 16.10 -5.19 -4.57
C VAL A 133 17.14 -6.15 -5.13
N ASN A 134 16.81 -7.44 -5.23
CA ASN A 134 17.74 -8.49 -5.64
C ASN A 134 19.08 -8.46 -4.87
N GLY A 135 19.01 -8.22 -3.56
CA GLY A 135 20.16 -8.18 -2.67
C GLY A 135 20.98 -6.88 -2.69
N LYS A 136 20.62 -5.90 -3.52
CA LYS A 136 21.24 -4.56 -3.53
C LYS A 136 20.37 -3.56 -2.78
N PRO A 137 20.96 -2.59 -2.05
CA PRO A 137 20.19 -1.49 -1.49
C PRO A 137 19.35 -0.80 -2.57
N LEU A 138 18.14 -0.35 -2.21
CA LEU A 138 17.18 0.23 -3.15
C LEU A 138 17.79 1.36 -4.00
N ASN A 139 18.55 2.25 -3.37
CA ASN A 139 19.24 3.38 -4.02
C ASN A 139 20.49 3.00 -4.84
N GLU A 140 20.82 1.72 -4.94
CA GLU A 140 21.90 1.16 -5.75
C GLU A 140 21.41 0.09 -6.74
N SER A 141 20.09 -0.07 -6.82
CA SER A 141 19.46 -1.14 -7.60
C SER A 141 19.04 -0.74 -9.02
N GLY A 142 19.29 0.52 -9.40
CA GLY A 142 18.77 1.15 -10.62
C GLY A 142 17.51 1.97 -10.37
N MET A 143 16.84 1.79 -9.24
CA MET A 143 15.63 2.56 -8.88
C MET A 143 15.93 4.03 -8.59
N GLU A 144 17.17 4.38 -8.27
CA GLU A 144 17.62 5.76 -8.15
C GLU A 144 17.56 6.55 -9.47
N LYS A 145 17.45 5.84 -10.59
CA LYS A 145 17.31 6.42 -11.94
C LYS A 145 15.89 6.40 -12.47
N HIS A 146 14.92 6.01 -11.64
CA HIS A 146 13.53 5.98 -12.08
C HIS A 146 13.05 7.39 -12.49
N PRO A 147 12.48 7.56 -13.71
CA PRO A 147 12.25 8.88 -14.29
C PRO A 147 11.24 9.76 -13.52
N LEU A 148 10.27 9.15 -12.84
CA LEU A 148 9.22 9.88 -12.11
C LEU A 148 9.40 9.82 -10.60
N THR A 149 9.95 8.72 -10.08
CA THR A 149 10.07 8.45 -8.64
C THR A 149 11.44 7.88 -8.33
N PRO A 150 12.53 8.68 -8.46
CA PRO A 150 13.88 8.22 -8.17
C PRO A 150 14.03 7.90 -6.68
N MET A 151 14.30 6.62 -6.38
CA MET A 151 14.47 6.14 -5.02
C MET A 151 15.94 6.28 -4.60
N ILE A 152 16.26 7.42 -4.03
CA ILE A 152 17.65 7.80 -3.64
C ILE A 152 18.02 7.40 -2.20
N ASP A 153 17.08 6.81 -1.48
CA ASP A 153 17.25 6.34 -0.10
C ASP A 153 16.64 4.95 0.07
N HIS A 154 17.37 4.05 0.68
CA HIS A 154 16.90 2.70 1.00
C HIS A 154 16.24 2.59 2.40
N ASN A 155 16.36 3.63 3.24
CA ASN A 155 15.72 3.67 4.56
C ASN A 155 14.27 4.13 4.42
N LEU A 156 13.33 3.19 4.47
CA LEU A 156 11.91 3.45 4.26
C LEU A 156 11.25 4.20 5.42
N VAL A 157 11.77 4.05 6.64
CA VAL A 157 11.28 4.82 7.80
C VAL A 157 11.49 6.30 7.56
N ARG A 158 12.74 6.69 7.24
CA ARG A 158 13.09 8.07 6.92
C ARG A 158 12.38 8.57 5.66
N TRP A 159 12.23 7.71 4.65
CA TRP A 159 11.60 8.09 3.39
C TRP A 159 10.10 8.37 3.56
N LEU A 160 9.40 7.57 4.35
CA LEU A 160 7.99 7.80 4.64
C LEU A 160 7.77 8.99 5.57
N ASP A 161 8.68 9.24 6.50
CA ASP A 161 8.62 10.36 7.44
C ASP A 161 8.57 11.74 6.75
N TYR A 162 9.15 11.86 5.54
CA TYR A 162 9.00 13.08 4.73
C TYR A 162 7.58 13.30 4.21
N GLN A 163 6.76 12.25 4.10
CA GLN A 163 5.48 12.29 3.41
C GLN A 163 4.26 12.34 4.35
N THR A 164 4.41 11.93 5.59
CA THR A 164 3.29 11.81 6.56
C THR A 164 3.43 12.81 7.69
N LYS A 165 2.29 13.18 8.29
CA LYS A 165 2.24 13.96 9.54
C LYS A 165 2.33 13.11 10.81
N HIS A 166 2.27 11.78 10.65
CA HIS A 166 2.38 10.83 11.75
C HIS A 166 3.82 10.42 12.01
N ASN A 167 4.11 9.97 13.23
CA ASN A 167 5.41 9.40 13.55
C ASN A 167 5.61 8.07 12.83
N VAL A 168 6.72 7.93 12.11
CA VAL A 168 7.13 6.69 11.46
C VAL A 168 8.19 6.01 12.29
N CYS A 169 7.96 4.78 12.70
CA CYS A 169 8.94 4.00 13.45
C CYS A 169 9.08 2.59 12.93
N LEU A 170 10.24 2.00 13.18
CA LEU A 170 10.47 0.60 12.86
C LEU A 170 9.73 -0.29 13.86
N LEU A 171 8.86 -1.17 13.34
CA LEU A 171 8.24 -2.20 14.15
C LEU A 171 9.24 -3.35 14.34
N TYR A 172 9.81 -3.44 15.54
CA TYR A 172 10.57 -4.61 15.94
C TYR A 172 9.63 -5.75 16.29
N THR A 173 10.12 -6.98 16.21
CA THR A 173 9.40 -8.12 16.73
C THR A 173 9.06 -7.88 18.21
N SER A 174 7.85 -8.29 18.63
CA SER A 174 7.46 -8.21 20.04
C SER A 174 8.55 -8.83 20.92
N PRO A 175 8.85 -8.23 22.09
CA PRO A 175 9.84 -8.79 22.99
C PRO A 175 9.50 -10.26 23.29
N SER A 176 10.45 -11.16 23.03
CA SER A 176 10.30 -12.57 23.41
C SER A 176 10.23 -12.67 24.94
N PRO A 177 9.48 -13.61 25.52
CA PRO A 177 9.57 -13.91 26.96
C PRO A 177 11.00 -14.22 27.44
N ARG A 178 11.92 -14.48 26.50
CA ARG A 178 13.35 -14.71 26.75
C ARG A 178 14.20 -13.45 26.60
N ASP A 179 13.61 -12.30 26.28
CA ASP A 179 14.33 -11.03 26.20
C ASP A 179 14.68 -10.56 27.61
N PRO A 180 15.98 -10.50 27.97
CA PRO A 180 16.41 -10.12 29.32
C PRO A 180 16.17 -8.65 29.66
N ASN A 181 15.81 -7.82 28.67
CA ASN A 181 15.56 -6.38 28.82
C ASN A 181 14.08 -6.01 28.89
N ARG A 182 13.22 -6.97 29.10
CA ARG A 182 11.76 -6.76 29.22
C ARG A 182 11.36 -6.30 30.61
#